data_086adc614313322022fc512a05b19510
#
_entry.id   086adc614313322022fc512a05b19510
#
_cell.length_a   1.000
_cell.length_b   1.000
_cell.length_c   1.000
_cell.angle_alpha   90.00
_cell.angle_beta   90.00
_cell.angle_gamma   90.00
#
_symmetry.space_group_name_H-M   'P 1'
#
loop_
_entity.id
_entity.type
_entity.pdbx_description
1 polymer ?
#
loop_
_entity_poly.entity_id
_entity_poly.type
_entity_poly.pdbx_seq_one_letter_code
_entity_poly.pdbx_strand_id
1 'polypeptide(L)'
;MIESVKQQPELKKKILTQKQLRLNNFSLGNRGERKAKNHLLSLGYKILEINIRINNNEIDLIALDTRFDEIVFIEVKTRSNSFFGNPSEAVTSKKLKSMNLVAINYLRSKRFNKDYRFDIISISENDIEHFENISWNM
;
A
#
# COMPACT_ATOMS: atom_id res chain seq x y z
N MET A 1 34.48 -8.45 18.41
CA MET A 1 33.78 -7.20 18.09
C MET A 1 33.49 -7.02 16.61
N ILE A 2 34.49 -7.21 15.74
CA ILE A 2 34.28 -7.09 14.29
C ILE A 2 33.32 -8.18 13.77
N GLU A 3 33.35 -9.37 14.33
CA GLU A 3 32.43 -10.45 13.96
C GLU A 3 30.97 -10.18 14.36
N SER A 4 30.76 -9.58 15.53
CA SER A 4 29.39 -9.26 15.96
C SER A 4 28.77 -8.12 15.10
N VAL A 5 29.60 -7.19 14.60
CA VAL A 5 29.14 -6.14 13.68
C VAL A 5 28.80 -6.73 12.31
N LYS A 6 29.54 -7.76 11.87
CA LYS A 6 29.25 -8.45 10.60
C LYS A 6 27.99 -9.32 10.71
N GLN A 7 27.72 -9.90 11.88
CA GLN A 7 26.51 -10.72 12.08
C GLN A 7 25.24 -9.89 12.13
N GLN A 8 25.29 -8.68 12.66
CA GLN A 8 24.12 -7.82 12.75
C GLN A 8 23.50 -7.45 11.38
N PRO A 9 24.29 -7.06 10.36
CA PRO A 9 23.70 -6.83 9.03
C PRO A 9 23.07 -8.08 8.41
N GLU A 10 23.66 -9.25 8.63
CA GLU A 10 23.10 -10.51 8.11
C GLU A 10 21.80 -10.88 8.81
N LEU A 11 21.74 -10.68 10.13
CA LEU A 11 20.52 -10.92 10.91
C LEU A 11 19.39 -9.98 10.47
N LYS A 12 19.71 -8.70 10.29
CA LYS A 12 18.74 -7.73 9.73
C LYS A 12 18.28 -8.13 8.34
N LYS A 13 19.17 -8.62 7.51
CA LYS A 13 18.86 -9.09 6.17
C LYS A 13 17.92 -10.30 6.22
N LYS A 14 18.14 -11.25 7.14
CA LYS A 14 17.25 -12.40 7.36
C LYS A 14 15.87 -11.95 7.82
N ILE A 15 15.80 -11.02 8.76
CA ILE A 15 14.53 -10.50 9.27
C ILE A 15 13.75 -9.80 8.15
N LEU A 16 14.43 -8.96 7.35
CA LEU A 16 13.83 -8.32 6.19
C LEU A 16 13.35 -9.33 5.16
N THR A 17 14.12 -10.41 4.92
CA THR A 17 13.74 -11.45 3.98
C THR A 17 12.50 -12.20 4.45
N GLN A 18 12.38 -12.51 5.74
CA GLN A 18 11.19 -13.14 6.30
C GLN A 18 9.97 -12.23 6.22
N LYS A 19 10.16 -10.94 6.53
CA LYS A 19 9.09 -9.95 6.36
C LYS A 19 8.68 -9.86 4.89
N GLN A 20 9.64 -9.84 3.98
CA GLN A 20 9.40 -9.80 2.55
C GLN A 20 8.66 -11.07 2.06
N LEU A 21 9.05 -12.24 2.53
CA LEU A 21 8.36 -13.48 2.23
C LEU A 21 6.93 -13.47 2.76
N ARG A 22 6.71 -12.96 3.95
CA ARG A 22 5.38 -12.82 4.54
C ARG A 22 4.51 -11.90 3.69
N LEU A 23 5.04 -10.74 3.29
CA LEU A 23 4.37 -9.80 2.41
C LEU A 23 4.06 -10.44 1.05
N ASN A 24 5.01 -11.20 0.50
CA ASN A 24 4.83 -11.90 -0.76
C ASN A 24 3.77 -12.99 -0.66
N ASN A 25 3.75 -13.73 0.46
CA ASN A 25 2.75 -14.79 0.68
C ASN A 25 1.33 -14.22 0.75
N PHE A 26 1.14 -13.07 1.38
CA PHE A 26 -0.16 -12.40 1.39
C PHE A 26 -0.60 -12.02 -0.01
N SER A 27 0.32 -11.65 -0.88
CA SER A 27 0.02 -11.23 -2.24
C SER A 27 0.08 -12.34 -3.28
N LEU A 28 0.42 -13.60 -2.89
CA LEU A 28 0.54 -14.72 -3.83
C LEU A 28 -0.76 -15.00 -4.58
N GLY A 29 -1.91 -14.83 -3.94
CA GLY A 29 -3.20 -15.01 -4.56
C GLY A 29 -3.71 -13.79 -5.33
N ASN A 30 -2.99 -12.66 -5.26
CA ASN A 30 -3.40 -11.41 -5.86
C ASN A 30 -2.25 -10.76 -6.64
N ARG A 31 -2.24 -11.00 -7.95
CA ARG A 31 -1.20 -10.47 -8.85
C ARG A 31 -1.26 -8.96 -8.96
N GLY A 32 -2.46 -8.38 -8.86
CA GLY A 32 -2.65 -6.93 -8.93
C GLY A 32 -1.99 -6.23 -7.76
N GLU A 33 -2.22 -6.70 -6.54
CA GLU A 33 -1.62 -6.10 -5.35
C GLU A 33 -0.09 -6.20 -5.39
N ARG A 34 0.45 -7.31 -5.88
CA ARG A 34 1.89 -7.48 -6.03
C ARG A 34 2.47 -6.51 -7.05
N LYS A 35 1.80 -6.34 -8.18
CA LYS A 35 2.21 -5.36 -9.20
C LYS A 35 2.15 -3.94 -8.65
N ALA A 36 1.11 -3.61 -7.91
CA ALA A 36 0.97 -2.30 -7.27
C ALA A 36 2.09 -2.06 -6.26
N LYS A 37 2.39 -3.04 -5.43
CA LYS A 37 3.49 -2.96 -4.46
C LYS A 37 4.82 -2.70 -5.16
N ASN A 38 5.13 -3.47 -6.20
CA ASN A 38 6.38 -3.32 -6.94
C ASN A 38 6.47 -1.96 -7.64
N HIS A 39 5.35 -1.47 -8.16
CA HIS A 39 5.27 -0.14 -8.73
C HIS A 39 5.64 0.94 -7.72
N LEU A 40 5.04 0.88 -6.52
CA LEU A 40 5.32 1.83 -5.44
C LEU A 40 6.78 1.77 -5.02
N LEU A 41 7.33 0.57 -4.86
CA LEU A 41 8.75 0.39 -4.51
C LEU A 41 9.66 1.01 -5.56
N SER A 42 9.33 0.84 -6.85
CA SER A 42 10.11 1.42 -7.95
C SER A 42 10.12 2.94 -7.93
N LEU A 43 9.09 3.56 -7.36
CA LEU A 43 8.98 5.02 -7.20
C LEU A 43 9.59 5.54 -5.89
N GLY A 44 10.15 4.65 -5.07
CA GLY A 44 10.79 5.03 -3.83
C GLY A 44 9.86 5.05 -2.61
N TYR A 45 8.63 4.61 -2.73
CA TYR A 45 7.72 4.47 -1.60
C TYR A 45 8.21 3.36 -0.68
N LYS A 46 7.90 3.47 0.60
CA LYS A 46 8.11 2.39 1.56
C LYS A 46 6.77 1.71 1.83
N ILE A 47 6.72 0.40 1.70
CA ILE A 47 5.50 -0.36 2.02
C ILE A 47 5.44 -0.56 3.53
N LEU A 48 4.37 -0.10 4.13
CA LEU A 48 4.16 -0.21 5.58
C LEU A 48 3.32 -1.42 5.93
N GLU A 49 2.23 -1.64 5.21
CA GLU A 49 1.32 -2.76 5.46
C GLU A 49 0.69 -3.26 4.17
N ILE A 50 0.26 -4.53 4.20
CA ILE A 50 -0.51 -5.16 3.12
C ILE A 50 -1.75 -5.80 3.73
N ASN A 51 -2.89 -5.62 3.07
CA ASN A 51 -4.17 -6.23 3.45
C ASN A 51 -4.53 -5.99 4.92
N ILE A 52 -4.62 -4.72 5.29
CA ILE A 52 -5.06 -4.33 6.62
C ILE A 52 -6.58 -4.39 6.69
N ARG A 53 -7.07 -5.10 7.68
CA ARG A 53 -8.51 -5.20 7.95
C ARG A 53 -8.81 -4.80 9.38
N ILE A 54 -9.79 -3.91 9.55
CA ILE A 54 -10.33 -3.53 10.86
C ILE A 54 -11.83 -3.71 10.77
N ASN A 55 -12.35 -4.65 11.56
CA ASN A 55 -13.74 -5.11 11.45
C ASN A 55 -13.99 -5.62 10.02
N ASN A 56 -14.98 -5.07 9.31
CA ASN A 56 -15.28 -5.44 7.92
C ASN A 56 -14.70 -4.45 6.92
N ASN A 57 -13.83 -3.55 7.36
CA ASN A 57 -13.21 -2.53 6.52
C ASN A 57 -11.78 -2.95 6.16
N GLU A 58 -11.40 -2.78 4.91
CA GLU A 58 -10.12 -3.27 4.38
C GLU A 58 -9.42 -2.21 3.55
N ILE A 59 -8.09 -2.19 3.65
CA ILE A 59 -7.21 -1.40 2.77
C ILE A 59 -6.16 -2.36 2.20
N ASP A 60 -5.95 -2.30 0.89
CA ASP A 60 -5.06 -3.22 0.20
C ASP A 60 -3.59 -2.96 0.51
N LEU A 61 -3.17 -1.70 0.52
CA LEU A 61 -1.79 -1.32 0.78
C LEU A 61 -1.74 -0.03 1.60
N ILE A 62 -0.78 0.04 2.51
CA ILE A 62 -0.41 1.27 3.19
C ILE A 62 1.07 1.51 2.91
N ALA A 63 1.40 2.70 2.45
CA ALA A 63 2.75 3.06 2.07
C ALA A 63 3.13 4.44 2.59
N LEU A 64 4.42 4.70 2.66
CA LEU A 64 4.96 6.02 2.92
C LEU A 64 5.47 6.61 1.61
N ASP A 65 4.90 7.74 1.21
CA ASP A 65 5.42 8.54 0.10
C ASP A 65 6.58 9.37 0.64
N THR A 66 7.79 8.94 0.31
CA THR A 66 9.00 9.56 0.86
C THR A 66 9.26 10.96 0.31
N ARG A 67 8.62 11.35 -0.79
CA ARG A 67 8.74 12.70 -1.35
C ARG A 67 8.15 13.76 -0.40
N PHE A 68 7.03 13.41 0.25
CA PHE A 68 6.26 14.34 1.07
C PHE A 68 6.15 13.92 2.53
N ASP A 69 6.76 12.79 2.89
CA ASP A 69 6.63 12.18 4.23
C ASP A 69 5.15 11.98 4.60
N GLU A 70 4.40 11.44 3.66
CA GLU A 70 2.95 11.31 3.74
C GLU A 70 2.54 9.85 3.72
N ILE A 71 1.62 9.48 4.61
CA ILE A 71 1.06 8.11 4.64
C ILE A 71 -0.01 8.00 3.55
N VAL A 72 0.08 6.94 2.75
CA VAL A 72 -0.83 6.73 1.63
C VAL A 72 -1.59 5.43 1.83
N PHE A 73 -2.91 5.52 1.79
CA PHE A 73 -3.81 4.37 1.88
C PHE A 73 -4.32 4.07 0.48
N ILE A 74 -4.10 2.86 0.01
CA ILE A 74 -4.20 2.53 -1.41
C ILE A 74 -5.21 1.41 -1.64
N GLU A 75 -6.16 1.66 -2.53
CA GLU A 75 -7.05 0.66 -3.09
C GLU A 75 -6.47 0.21 -4.43
N VAL A 76 -6.36 -1.10 -4.61
CA VAL A 76 -5.87 -1.69 -5.85
C VAL A 76 -7.04 -2.27 -6.62
N LYS A 77 -7.20 -1.86 -7.87
CA LYS A 77 -8.23 -2.35 -8.77
C LYS A 77 -7.59 -3.07 -9.94
N THR A 78 -7.92 -4.34 -10.11
CA THR A 78 -7.49 -5.12 -11.26
C THR A 78 -8.59 -5.11 -12.31
N ARG A 79 -8.21 -4.82 -13.54
CA ARG A 79 -9.14 -4.74 -14.66
C ARG A 79 -8.69 -5.67 -15.78
N SER A 80 -9.65 -6.21 -16.49
CA SER A 80 -9.40 -7.16 -17.58
C SER A 80 -8.97 -6.49 -18.88
N ASN A 81 -9.14 -5.17 -19.00
CA ASN A 81 -8.73 -4.41 -20.18
C ASN A 81 -7.91 -3.19 -19.77
N SER A 82 -7.33 -2.52 -20.75
CA SER A 82 -6.47 -1.35 -20.53
C SER A 82 -7.25 -0.04 -20.41
N PHE A 83 -8.57 -0.08 -20.46
CA PHE A 83 -9.39 1.10 -20.27
C PHE A 83 -9.64 1.31 -18.77
N PHE A 84 -9.17 2.44 -18.27
CA PHE A 84 -9.40 2.86 -16.89
C PHE A 84 -10.43 3.99 -16.92
N GLY A 85 -11.52 3.78 -16.20
CA GLY A 85 -12.52 4.82 -16.04
C GLY A 85 -12.06 5.93 -15.11
N ASN A 86 -12.97 6.81 -14.76
CA ASN A 86 -12.71 7.84 -13.76
C ASN A 86 -12.39 7.17 -12.42
N PRO A 87 -11.38 7.65 -11.64
CA PRO A 87 -11.08 7.10 -10.33
C PRO A 87 -12.27 7.02 -9.39
N SER A 88 -13.23 7.96 -9.50
CA SER A 88 -14.45 7.95 -8.71
C SER A 88 -15.35 6.73 -9.00
N GLU A 89 -15.22 6.10 -10.15
CA GLU A 89 -15.93 4.86 -10.48
C GLU A 89 -15.34 3.65 -9.73
N ALA A 90 -14.06 3.69 -9.39
CA ALA A 90 -13.39 2.63 -8.69
C ALA A 90 -13.64 2.66 -7.18
N VAL A 91 -13.85 3.85 -6.62
CA VAL A 91 -14.08 4.04 -5.18
C VAL A 91 -15.32 4.91 -4.96
N THR A 92 -16.33 4.32 -4.35
CA THR A 92 -17.56 5.02 -3.96
C THR A 92 -17.35 5.80 -2.65
N SER A 93 -18.27 6.70 -2.34
CA SER A 93 -18.27 7.42 -1.05
C SER A 93 -18.32 6.45 0.13
N LYS A 94 -19.08 5.36 0.00
CA LYS A 94 -19.16 4.30 1.02
C LYS A 94 -17.80 3.63 1.22
N LYS A 95 -17.11 3.31 0.13
CA LYS A 95 -15.78 2.69 0.19
C LYS A 95 -14.77 3.65 0.80
N LEU A 96 -14.82 4.93 0.43
CA LEU A 96 -13.93 5.94 0.99
C LEU A 96 -14.12 6.11 2.49
N LYS A 97 -15.37 6.10 2.97
CA LYS A 97 -15.65 6.13 4.41
C LYS A 97 -15.08 4.91 5.13
N SER A 98 -15.23 3.73 4.51
CA SER A 98 -14.66 2.49 5.03
C SER A 98 -13.13 2.58 5.14
N MET A 99 -12.47 3.06 4.09
CA MET A 99 -11.03 3.27 4.07
C MET A 99 -10.60 4.27 5.14
N ASN A 100 -11.37 5.34 5.32
CA ASN A 100 -11.06 6.37 6.32
C ASN A 100 -11.12 5.83 7.74
N LEU A 101 -12.05 4.92 8.04
CA LEU A 101 -12.10 4.27 9.34
C LEU A 101 -10.83 3.46 9.63
N VAL A 102 -10.36 2.70 8.64
CA VAL A 102 -9.12 1.94 8.77
C VAL A 102 -7.94 2.89 8.93
N ALA A 103 -7.90 3.96 8.13
CA ALA A 103 -6.82 4.94 8.15
C ALA A 103 -6.68 5.61 9.52
N ILE A 104 -7.77 6.10 10.08
CA ILE A 104 -7.76 6.76 11.38
C ILE A 104 -7.27 5.80 12.48
N ASN A 105 -7.79 4.56 12.48
CA ASN A 105 -7.37 3.56 13.45
C ASN A 105 -5.89 3.22 13.31
N TYR A 106 -5.42 3.08 12.08
CA TYR A 106 -4.02 2.77 11.81
C TYR A 106 -3.11 3.89 12.31
N LEU A 107 -3.41 5.14 11.96
CA LEU A 107 -2.60 6.29 12.35
C LEU A 107 -2.53 6.43 13.86
N ARG A 108 -3.65 6.22 14.56
CA ARG A 108 -3.70 6.25 16.02
C ARG A 108 -2.87 5.13 16.65
N SER A 109 -3.01 3.91 16.14
CA SER A 109 -2.31 2.75 16.69
C SER A 109 -0.80 2.89 16.56
N LYS A 110 -0.33 3.49 15.48
CA LYS A 110 1.09 3.74 15.22
C LYS A 110 1.58 5.05 15.81
N ARG A 111 0.66 5.89 16.31
CA ARG A 111 0.97 7.25 16.82
C ARG A 111 1.67 8.10 15.76
N PHE A 112 1.29 7.93 14.50
CA PHE A 112 1.82 8.75 13.43
C PHE A 112 1.17 10.13 13.45
N ASN A 113 2.02 11.16 13.44
CA ASN A 113 1.59 12.54 13.29
C ASN A 113 2.06 13.03 11.91
N LYS A 114 1.50 12.43 10.87
CA LYS A 114 1.83 12.70 9.47
C LYS A 114 0.58 12.99 8.69
N ASP A 115 0.72 13.74 7.63
CA ASP A 115 -0.34 13.89 6.66
C ASP A 115 -0.62 12.54 5.99
N TYR A 116 -1.83 12.38 5.49
CA TYR A 116 -2.22 11.18 4.79
C TYR A 116 -3.16 11.48 3.64
N ARG A 117 -3.22 10.56 2.70
CA ARG A 117 -4.10 10.66 1.55
C ARG A 117 -4.55 9.26 1.12
N PHE A 118 -5.54 9.23 0.23
CA PHE A 118 -6.06 8.01 -0.37
C PHE A 118 -5.73 7.99 -1.85
N ASP A 119 -5.16 6.89 -2.31
CA ASP A 119 -4.80 6.69 -3.72
C ASP A 119 -5.51 5.45 -4.26
N ILE A 120 -5.65 5.40 -5.59
CA ILE A 120 -6.07 4.20 -6.31
C ILE A 120 -4.96 3.81 -7.27
N ILE A 121 -4.64 2.53 -7.32
CA ILE A 121 -3.80 1.96 -8.36
C ILE A 121 -4.66 0.99 -9.17
N SER A 122 -4.84 1.31 -10.45
CA SER A 122 -5.55 0.45 -11.40
C SER A 122 -4.55 -0.37 -12.19
N ILE A 123 -4.75 -1.67 -12.20
CA ILE A 123 -3.86 -2.63 -12.85
C ILE A 123 -4.62 -3.33 -13.96
N SER A 124 -4.10 -3.27 -15.18
CA SER A 124 -4.52 -4.13 -16.28
C SER A 124 -3.35 -5.02 -16.68
N GLU A 125 -3.53 -5.86 -17.69
CA GLU A 125 -2.53 -6.83 -18.11
C GLU A 125 -1.19 -6.14 -18.42
N ASN A 126 -1.21 -5.00 -19.10
CA ASN A 126 -0.02 -4.31 -19.58
C ASN A 126 0.20 -2.91 -18.98
N ASP A 127 -0.76 -2.39 -18.22
CA ASP A 127 -0.73 -1.01 -17.75
C ASP A 127 -0.98 -0.89 -16.27
N ILE A 128 -0.35 0.13 -15.69
CA ILE A 128 -0.59 0.56 -14.30
C ILE A 128 -0.91 2.04 -14.36
N GLU A 129 -2.04 2.43 -13.76
CA GLU A 129 -2.36 3.84 -13.54
C GLU A 129 -2.47 4.10 -12.05
N HIS A 130 -1.84 5.19 -11.61
CA HIS A 130 -1.82 5.59 -10.21
C HIS A 130 -2.51 6.94 -10.08
N PHE A 131 -3.64 6.95 -9.37
CA PHE A 131 -4.43 8.15 -9.11
C PHE A 131 -4.17 8.61 -7.68
N GLU A 132 -3.44 9.70 -7.54
CA GLU A 132 -3.09 10.24 -6.22
C GLU A 132 -4.22 11.13 -5.68
N ASN A 133 -4.42 11.05 -4.36
CA ASN A 133 -5.28 11.93 -3.59
C ASN A 133 -6.73 12.00 -4.12
N ILE A 134 -7.35 10.85 -4.24
CA ILE A 134 -8.68 10.70 -4.84
C ILE A 134 -9.81 11.36 -4.05
N SER A 135 -9.58 11.71 -2.79
CA SER A 135 -10.59 12.34 -1.95
C SER A 135 -11.06 13.69 -2.49
N TRP A 136 -10.26 14.35 -3.33
CA TRP A 136 -10.62 15.61 -3.96
C TRP A 136 -11.70 15.47 -5.02
N ASN A 137 -11.91 14.28 -5.55
CA ASN A 137 -12.84 14.01 -6.64
C ASN A 137 -14.18 13.47 -6.11
N MET A 138 -14.33 13.41 -4.83
CA MET A 138 -15.53 12.93 -4.14
C MET A 138 -16.24 14.11 -3.43
#